data_92230329c03d05c7b004d4e843d5d6b6
#
_entry.id   92230329c03d05c7b004d4e843d5d6b6
#
_cell.length_a   1.000
_cell.length_b   1.000
_cell.length_c   1.000
_cell.angle_alpha   90.00
_cell.angle_beta   90.00
_cell.angle_gamma   90.00
#
_symmetry.space_group_name_H-M   'P 1'
#
loop_
_entity.id
_entity.type
_entity.pdbx_description
1 polymer ?
#
loop_
_entity_poly.entity_id
_entity_poly.type
_entity_poly.pdbx_seq_one_letter_code
_entity_poly.pdbx_strand_id
1 'polypeptide(L)'
;MSMSNSTQLDNVSVVKKSNIYFDGKCISHNVIFPDGTKKSVGVIFASSLRFNTGAPEIMEIVSGLCKVRLADATEWTSYGTGQQFSIAGNSHFDIETVETVDYVCHFG
;
A
#
# COMPACT_ATOMS: atom_id res chain seq x y z
N MET A 1 1.53 22.59 -1.02
CA MET A 1 2.73 21.81 -1.21
C MET A 1 2.38 20.34 -1.46
N SER A 2 2.97 19.75 -2.42
CA SER A 2 2.68 18.36 -2.74
C SER A 2 3.48 17.42 -1.86
N MET A 3 2.79 16.48 -1.20
CA MET A 3 3.45 15.43 -0.45
C MET A 3 3.93 14.30 -1.36
N SER A 4 3.45 14.25 -2.61
CA SER A 4 3.80 13.18 -3.54
C SER A 4 5.27 13.21 -3.96
N ASN A 5 5.96 14.33 -3.75
CA ASN A 5 7.38 14.45 -4.09
C ASN A 5 8.30 14.04 -2.95
N SER A 6 7.73 13.75 -1.79
CA SER A 6 8.52 13.34 -0.64
C SER A 6 8.97 11.90 -0.80
N THR A 7 10.24 11.64 -0.52
CA THR A 7 10.81 10.29 -0.59
C THR A 7 10.90 9.64 0.79
N GLN A 8 10.43 10.34 1.82
CA GLN A 8 10.51 9.82 3.18
C GLN A 8 9.39 10.36 4.03
N LEU A 9 9.10 9.65 5.12
CA LEU A 9 8.19 10.12 6.15
C LEU A 9 9.04 10.60 7.31
N ASP A 10 8.79 11.85 7.74
CA ASP A 10 9.56 12.48 8.81
C ASP A 10 8.79 12.47 10.12
N ASN A 11 9.53 12.52 11.23
CA ASN A 11 8.97 12.61 12.58
C ASN A 11 7.99 11.49 12.90
N VAL A 12 8.36 10.28 12.52
CA VAL A 12 7.51 9.11 12.76
C VAL A 12 8.21 8.12 13.67
N SER A 13 7.41 7.33 14.38
CA SER A 13 7.89 6.17 15.08
C SER A 13 7.64 4.95 14.20
N VAL A 14 8.60 4.03 14.14
CA VAL A 14 8.47 2.80 13.37
C VAL A 14 8.30 1.63 14.34
N VAL A 15 7.25 0.84 14.14
CA VAL A 15 7.07 -0.38 14.89
C VAL A 15 8.07 -1.40 14.36
N LYS A 16 8.95 -1.90 15.24
CA LYS A 16 10.06 -2.74 14.82
C LYS A 16 9.63 -4.07 14.23
N LYS A 17 8.55 -4.66 14.75
CA LYS A 17 8.08 -5.94 14.26
C LYS A 17 7.33 -5.72 12.93
N SER A 18 7.73 -6.45 11.91
CA SER A 18 7.09 -6.37 10.60
C SER A 18 5.75 -7.10 10.58
N ASN A 19 4.92 -6.71 9.63
CA ASN A 19 3.71 -7.45 9.23
C ASN A 19 4.08 -8.27 8.00
N ILE A 20 3.89 -9.57 8.06
CA ILE A 20 4.26 -10.48 6.98
C ILE A 20 2.99 -11.13 6.46
N TYR A 21 2.74 -10.98 5.17
CA TYR A 21 1.57 -11.51 4.50
C TYR A 21 1.97 -12.45 3.38
N PHE A 22 1.11 -13.45 3.09
CA PHE A 22 1.28 -14.34 1.93
C PHE A 22 2.67 -14.99 1.89
N ASP A 23 3.09 -15.56 3.02
CA ASP A 23 4.38 -16.25 3.14
C ASP A 23 5.57 -15.38 2.73
N GLY A 24 5.50 -14.09 3.04
CA GLY A 24 6.62 -13.18 2.79
C GLY A 24 6.55 -12.44 1.46
N LYS A 25 5.47 -12.60 0.70
CA LYS A 25 5.33 -11.86 -0.57
C LYS A 25 4.97 -10.41 -0.37
N CYS A 26 4.50 -10.04 0.81
CA CYS A 26 4.26 -8.66 1.20
C CYS A 26 4.75 -8.48 2.63
N ILE A 27 5.57 -7.46 2.85
CA ILE A 27 6.13 -7.16 4.17
C ILE A 27 5.98 -5.67 4.40
N SER A 28 5.44 -5.29 5.55
CA SER A 28 5.30 -3.87 5.90
C SER A 28 5.66 -3.63 7.34
N HIS A 29 5.92 -2.36 7.68
CA HIS A 29 6.07 -1.89 9.05
C HIS A 29 5.07 -0.76 9.27
N ASN A 30 4.43 -0.77 10.43
CA ASN A 30 3.56 0.32 10.82
C ASN A 30 4.41 1.52 11.23
N VAL A 31 3.95 2.70 10.84
CA VAL A 31 4.55 3.97 11.28
C VAL A 31 3.47 4.79 11.97
N ILE A 32 3.87 5.51 13.01
CA ILE A 32 2.96 6.28 13.85
C ILE A 32 3.44 7.72 13.85
N PHE A 33 2.54 8.63 13.52
CA PHE A 33 2.82 10.06 13.49
C PHE A 33 2.60 10.68 14.87
N PRO A 34 3.16 11.86 15.14
CA PRO A 34 3.00 12.49 16.46
C PRO A 34 1.56 12.72 16.87
N ASP A 35 0.65 12.89 15.92
CA ASP A 35 -0.78 13.08 16.21
C ASP A 35 -1.53 11.76 16.43
N GLY A 36 -0.82 10.64 16.43
CA GLY A 36 -1.41 9.33 16.65
C GLY A 36 -1.92 8.64 15.38
N THR A 37 -1.89 9.31 14.23
CA THR A 37 -2.30 8.66 12.98
C THR A 37 -1.29 7.59 12.59
N LYS A 38 -1.77 6.56 11.90
CA LYS A 38 -0.97 5.42 11.50
C LYS A 38 -0.99 5.25 10.00
N LYS A 39 0.16 4.81 9.48
CA LYS A 39 0.28 4.34 8.09
C LYS A 39 1.14 3.10 8.11
N SER A 40 1.26 2.42 6.99
CA SER A 40 2.26 1.36 6.86
C SER A 40 3.09 1.61 5.62
N VAL A 41 4.36 1.22 5.70
CA VAL A 41 5.28 1.27 4.56
C VAL A 41 5.77 -0.14 4.30
N GLY A 42 5.82 -0.53 3.06
CA GLY A 42 6.19 -1.90 2.77
C GLY A 42 6.54 -2.15 1.32
N VAL A 43 6.73 -3.43 1.05
CA VAL A 43 7.04 -3.92 -0.28
C VAL A 43 6.12 -5.08 -0.61
N ILE A 44 5.78 -5.17 -1.90
CA ILE A 44 5.10 -6.33 -2.47
C ILE A 44 6.03 -6.90 -3.51
N PHE A 45 6.46 -8.15 -3.30
CA PHE A 45 7.31 -8.85 -4.26
C PHE A 45 6.46 -9.36 -5.42
N ALA A 46 7.10 -9.67 -6.55
CA ALA A 46 6.42 -10.13 -7.75
C ALA A 46 5.45 -11.26 -7.43
N SER A 47 4.16 -11.02 -7.64
CA SER A 47 3.10 -11.93 -7.22
C SER A 47 1.73 -11.46 -7.69
N SER A 48 0.72 -12.30 -7.45
CA SER A 48 -0.69 -11.97 -7.59
C SER A 48 -1.36 -12.22 -6.25
N LEU A 49 -1.90 -11.17 -5.64
CA LEU A 49 -2.42 -11.23 -4.27
C LEU A 49 -3.80 -10.59 -4.18
N ARG A 50 -4.58 -11.03 -3.19
CA ARG A 50 -5.85 -10.38 -2.83
C ARG A 50 -5.75 -9.87 -1.41
N PHE A 51 -5.97 -8.59 -1.23
CA PHE A 51 -6.02 -7.95 0.08
C PHE A 51 -7.45 -7.60 0.44
N ASN A 52 -7.80 -7.83 1.71
CA ASN A 52 -9.09 -7.45 2.25
C ASN A 52 -8.91 -6.20 3.10
N THR A 53 -9.92 -5.33 3.10
CA THR A 53 -9.89 -4.10 3.88
C THR A 53 -10.90 -4.15 5.01
N GLY A 54 -10.54 -3.56 6.15
CA GLY A 54 -11.48 -3.23 7.21
C GLY A 54 -11.88 -1.76 7.07
N ALA A 55 -10.98 -0.85 7.43
CA ALA A 55 -11.15 0.57 7.16
C ALA A 55 -10.84 0.89 5.70
N PRO A 56 -11.33 2.01 5.17
CA PRO A 56 -10.91 2.47 3.84
C PRO A 56 -9.41 2.72 3.81
N GLU A 57 -8.81 2.52 2.63
CA GLU A 57 -7.36 2.68 2.45
C GLU A 57 -7.07 3.47 1.20
N ILE A 58 -5.92 4.15 1.22
CA ILE A 58 -5.33 4.73 0.01
C ILE A 58 -3.95 4.12 -0.12
N MET A 59 -3.72 3.45 -1.25
CA MET A 59 -2.43 2.84 -1.57
C MET A 59 -1.65 3.79 -2.47
N GLU A 60 -0.51 4.25 -1.97
CA GLU A 60 0.40 5.11 -2.72
C GLU A 60 1.55 4.24 -3.24
N ILE A 61 1.79 4.27 -4.54
CA ILE A 61 2.89 3.52 -5.15
C ILE A 61 4.13 4.42 -5.15
N VAL A 62 5.10 4.04 -4.34
CA VAL A 62 6.34 4.80 -4.21
C VAL A 62 7.29 4.46 -5.35
N SER A 63 7.35 3.19 -5.72
CA SER A 63 8.24 2.71 -6.77
C SER A 63 7.69 1.42 -7.36
N GLY A 64 7.82 1.26 -8.67
CA GLY A 64 7.41 0.05 -9.36
C GLY A 64 6.12 0.24 -10.15
N LEU A 65 5.61 -0.86 -10.67
CA LEU A 65 4.40 -0.89 -11.49
C LEU A 65 3.54 -2.07 -11.08
N CYS A 66 2.25 -1.81 -10.91
CA CYS A 66 1.30 -2.87 -10.57
C CYS A 66 0.01 -2.70 -11.36
N LYS A 67 -0.78 -3.77 -11.40
CA LYS A 67 -2.14 -3.75 -11.90
C LYS A 67 -3.08 -4.06 -10.75
N VAL A 68 -4.19 -3.35 -10.69
CA VAL A 68 -5.15 -3.46 -9.59
C VAL A 68 -6.55 -3.64 -10.17
N ARG A 69 -7.31 -4.54 -9.54
CA ARG A 69 -8.73 -4.71 -9.84
C ARG A 69 -9.49 -4.61 -8.53
N LEU A 70 -10.32 -3.59 -8.39
CA LEU A 70 -11.16 -3.39 -7.22
C LEU A 70 -12.31 -4.40 -7.21
N ALA A 71 -12.94 -4.59 -6.05
CA ALA A 71 -13.99 -5.59 -5.87
C ALA A 71 -15.12 -5.47 -6.89
N ASP A 72 -15.50 -4.23 -7.21
CA ASP A 72 -16.62 -3.98 -8.13
C ASP A 72 -16.20 -3.84 -9.58
N ALA A 73 -14.90 -3.92 -9.87
CA ALA A 73 -14.39 -3.71 -11.20
C ALA A 73 -14.23 -5.03 -11.94
N THR A 74 -14.43 -4.99 -13.24
CA THR A 74 -14.17 -6.13 -14.11
C THR A 74 -12.83 -6.00 -14.82
N GLU A 75 -12.25 -4.80 -14.82
CA GLU A 75 -11.01 -4.51 -15.54
C GLU A 75 -9.89 -4.13 -14.60
N TRP A 76 -8.67 -4.39 -15.04
CA TRP A 76 -7.46 -4.06 -14.33
C TRP A 76 -7.01 -2.65 -14.70
N THR A 77 -6.55 -1.90 -13.71
CA THR A 77 -5.99 -0.56 -13.91
C THR A 77 -4.54 -0.59 -13.45
N SER A 78 -3.65 -0.02 -14.25
CA SER A 78 -2.22 0.04 -13.92
C SER A 78 -1.91 1.29 -13.11
N TYR A 79 -1.05 1.12 -12.12
CA TYR A 79 -0.55 2.22 -11.29
C TYR A 79 0.96 2.08 -11.18
N GLY A 80 1.66 3.19 -11.35
CA GLY A 80 3.11 3.24 -11.26
C GLY A 80 3.57 4.25 -10.23
N THR A 81 4.87 4.48 -10.21
CA THR A 81 5.52 5.41 -9.27
C THR A 81 4.81 6.76 -9.24
N GLY A 82 4.46 7.22 -8.04
CA GLY A 82 3.82 8.51 -7.82
C GLY A 82 2.29 8.50 -7.95
N GLN A 83 1.70 7.37 -8.30
CA GLN A 83 0.26 7.23 -8.42
C GLN A 83 -0.33 6.56 -7.17
N GLN A 84 -1.62 6.72 -6.98
CA GLN A 84 -2.32 6.13 -5.85
C GLN A 84 -3.71 5.69 -6.24
N PHE A 85 -4.28 4.79 -5.45
CA PHE A 85 -5.66 4.36 -5.64
C PHE A 85 -6.33 4.16 -4.28
N SER A 86 -7.64 4.36 -4.27
CA SER A 86 -8.46 4.28 -3.05
C SER A 86 -9.25 2.98 -3.04
N ILE A 87 -9.36 2.36 -1.87
CA ILE A 87 -10.13 1.14 -1.67
C ILE A 87 -11.16 1.40 -0.57
N ALA A 88 -12.40 1.01 -0.82
CA ALA A 88 -13.48 1.13 0.16
C ALA A 88 -13.22 0.23 1.37
N GLY A 89 -13.81 0.59 2.50
CA GLY A 89 -13.80 -0.26 3.68
C GLY A 89 -14.63 -1.52 3.46
N ASN A 90 -14.33 -2.55 4.22
CA ASN A 90 -15.03 -3.84 4.19
C ASN A 90 -15.12 -4.39 2.76
N SER A 91 -14.02 -4.31 2.03
CA SER A 91 -13.96 -4.68 0.63
C SER A 91 -12.69 -5.49 0.36
N HIS A 92 -12.29 -5.58 -0.90
CA HIS A 92 -11.04 -6.21 -1.28
C HIS A 92 -10.54 -5.63 -2.59
N PHE A 93 -9.30 -5.93 -2.92
CA PHE A 93 -8.74 -5.65 -4.23
C PHE A 93 -7.71 -6.71 -4.59
N ASP A 94 -7.60 -6.98 -5.88
CA ASP A 94 -6.57 -7.85 -6.42
C ASP A 94 -5.43 -6.98 -6.95
N ILE A 95 -4.21 -7.41 -6.72
CA ILE A 95 -3.03 -6.70 -7.21
C ILE A 95 -2.08 -7.71 -7.83
N GLU A 96 -1.54 -7.35 -8.99
CA GLU A 96 -0.53 -8.15 -9.69
C GLU A 96 0.70 -7.29 -9.93
N THR A 97 1.85 -7.84 -9.60
CA THR A 97 3.13 -7.16 -9.84
C THR A 97 4.09 -8.14 -10.52
N VAL A 98 4.88 -7.64 -11.46
CA VAL A 98 5.94 -8.43 -12.11
C VAL A 98 7.31 -8.07 -11.56
N GLU A 99 7.38 -7.01 -10.76
CA GLU A 99 8.60 -6.58 -10.08
C GLU A 99 8.22 -6.11 -8.68
N THR A 100 9.21 -5.86 -7.84
CA THR A 100 8.96 -5.37 -6.50
C THR A 100 8.32 -3.99 -6.55
N VAL A 101 7.28 -3.80 -5.76
CA VAL A 101 6.59 -2.52 -5.61
C VAL A 101 6.75 -2.05 -4.18
N ASP A 102 7.23 -0.81 -4.03
CA ASP A 102 7.27 -0.13 -2.73
C ASP A 102 6.01 0.71 -2.57
N TYR A 103 5.41 0.69 -1.40
CA TYR A 103 4.14 1.39 -1.22
C TYR A 103 4.02 2.00 0.17
N VAL A 104 3.14 2.98 0.28
CA VAL A 104 2.64 3.48 1.57
C VAL A 104 1.13 3.25 1.58
N CYS A 105 0.65 2.64 2.65
CA CYS A 105 -0.78 2.47 2.86
C CYS A 105 -1.26 3.51 3.87
N HIS A 106 -2.21 4.34 3.45
CA HIS A 106 -2.85 5.35 4.28
C HIS A 106 -4.18 4.79 4.75
N PHE A 107 -4.39 4.75 6.06
CA PHE A 107 -5.61 4.22 6.65
C PHE A 107 -6.58 5.35 6.97
N GLY A 108 -7.86 5.01 6.93
CA GLY A 108 -8.89 5.93 7.30
C GLY A 108 -9.56 6.58 6.18
#